data_4246388140687a059fde2d6abc80ac06
#
_entry.id   4246388140687a059fde2d6abc80ac06
#
_cell.length_a   1.000
_cell.length_b   1.000
_cell.length_c   1.000
_cell.angle_alpha   90.00
_cell.angle_beta   90.00
_cell.angle_gamma   90.00
#
_symmetry.space_group_name_H-M   'P 1'
#
loop_
_entity.id
_entity.type
_entity.pdbx_description
1 polymer ?
#
loop_
_entity_poly.entity_id
_entity_poly.type
_entity_poly.pdbx_seq_one_letter_code
_entity_poly.pdbx_strand_id
1 'polypeptide(L)'
;DVLLNSADVDYFLMIEDRKEIPEANRADVAWFVRDGFLSLFPDGTLRPRLSLTRARMIKLVARVLESRNLFTLTRATLQSYSDGKINIKFNDRGKSSSYDLTDDLFIYRVLGNNFYPVKSITVIGGEGIGYHLNQNGRIDYLEIKPSVKGAAADRNSPYSFWSQHLSIDQVASHLGHSGEIGRLLDVRVAARGSSRRAIDLELIGTKGTAHVYGGRIRSALALREQLFVIDRQYDESGSVRSLLFTGRGWGHGVGMCQMGASGMSRAGMRYDQILKAYYTGIELTKFY
;
A
#
# COMPACT_ATOMS: atom_id res chain seq x y z
N ASP A 1 -8.28 32.11 -3.73
CA ASP A 1 -6.86 31.75 -3.90
C ASP A 1 -6.09 32.38 -2.75
N VAL A 2 -5.76 31.62 -1.72
CA VAL A 2 -4.90 32.07 -0.63
C VAL A 2 -3.45 31.94 -1.13
N LEU A 3 -2.82 33.08 -1.38
CA LEU A 3 -1.39 33.14 -1.67
C LEU A 3 -0.62 32.58 -0.46
N LEU A 4 0.30 31.63 -0.72
CA LEU A 4 1.18 31.13 0.32
C LEU A 4 2.18 32.21 0.72
N ASN A 5 2.36 32.40 2.02
CA ASN A 5 3.47 33.21 2.53
C ASN A 5 4.79 32.42 2.48
N SER A 6 5.93 33.07 2.74
CA SER A 6 7.25 32.42 2.67
C SER A 6 7.39 31.26 3.67
N ALA A 7 6.81 31.34 4.86
CA ALA A 7 6.85 30.29 5.87
C ALA A 7 6.05 29.05 5.43
N ASP A 8 4.90 29.26 4.78
CA ASP A 8 4.11 28.18 4.20
C ASP A 8 4.87 27.48 3.06
N VAL A 9 5.50 28.27 2.19
CA VAL A 9 6.35 27.72 1.08
C VAL A 9 7.50 26.88 1.66
N ASP A 10 8.13 27.35 2.71
CA ASP A 10 9.21 26.62 3.39
C ASP A 10 8.71 25.31 4.00
N TYR A 11 7.55 25.35 4.65
CA TYR A 11 6.94 24.17 5.26
C TYR A 11 6.56 23.10 4.24
N PHE A 12 5.85 23.47 3.17
CA PHE A 12 5.42 22.49 2.15
C PHE A 12 6.56 21.97 1.27
N LEU A 13 7.68 22.71 1.20
CA LEU A 13 8.90 22.32 0.50
C LEU A 13 10.01 21.84 1.45
N MET A 14 9.68 21.26 2.61
CA MET A 14 10.64 20.53 3.46
C MET A 14 10.98 19.18 2.83
N ILE A 15 11.62 19.22 1.64
CA ILE A 15 12.03 18.06 0.84
C ILE A 15 13.51 18.15 0.52
N GLU A 16 14.19 17.00 0.35
CA GLU A 16 15.63 16.94 0.18
C GLU A 16 16.10 17.65 -1.09
N ASP A 17 15.35 17.56 -2.16
CA ASP A 17 15.67 18.11 -3.48
C ASP A 17 15.05 19.50 -3.74
N ARG A 18 14.63 20.22 -2.69
CA ARG A 18 14.10 21.58 -2.78
C ARG A 18 14.99 22.52 -3.61
N LYS A 19 16.30 22.39 -3.49
CA LYS A 19 17.27 23.27 -4.18
C LYS A 19 17.21 23.14 -5.70
N GLU A 20 16.68 22.03 -6.21
CA GLU A 20 16.48 21.80 -7.64
C GLU A 20 15.27 22.54 -8.20
N ILE A 21 14.37 23.05 -7.34
CA ILE A 21 13.22 23.85 -7.74
C ILE A 21 13.65 25.29 -7.92
N PRO A 22 13.51 25.88 -9.13
CA PRO A 22 13.80 27.29 -9.34
C PRO A 22 13.03 28.17 -8.36
N GLU A 23 13.67 29.19 -7.83
CA GLU A 23 13.10 30.06 -6.79
C GLU A 23 11.75 30.68 -7.23
N ALA A 24 11.68 31.12 -8.49
CA ALA A 24 10.46 31.69 -9.07
C ALA A 24 9.27 30.72 -9.08
N ASN A 25 9.51 29.40 -9.02
CA ASN A 25 8.46 28.38 -9.10
C ASN A 25 8.11 27.76 -7.75
N ARG A 26 8.85 28.11 -6.68
CA ARG A 26 8.67 27.47 -5.36
C ARG A 26 7.27 27.69 -4.77
N ALA A 27 6.72 28.86 -4.90
CA ALA A 27 5.39 29.17 -4.40
C ALA A 27 4.32 28.31 -5.10
N ASP A 28 4.38 28.19 -6.42
CA ASP A 28 3.44 27.37 -7.19
C ASP A 28 3.60 25.90 -6.87
N VAL A 29 4.84 25.39 -6.80
CA VAL A 29 5.10 24.00 -6.44
C VAL A 29 4.63 23.71 -5.02
N ALA A 30 4.86 24.59 -4.04
CA ALA A 30 4.38 24.45 -2.68
C ALA A 30 2.84 24.38 -2.64
N TRP A 31 2.17 25.22 -3.41
CA TRP A 31 0.73 25.20 -3.54
C TRP A 31 0.22 23.87 -4.12
N PHE A 32 0.85 23.38 -5.19
CA PHE A 32 0.50 22.08 -5.78
C PHE A 32 0.74 20.90 -4.83
N VAL A 33 1.80 20.95 -3.99
CA VAL A 33 2.07 19.93 -2.97
C VAL A 33 1.04 20.02 -1.84
N ARG A 34 0.74 21.23 -1.34
CA ARG A 34 -0.26 21.48 -0.29
C ARG A 34 -1.64 20.92 -0.67
N ASP A 35 -2.10 21.21 -1.87
CA ASP A 35 -3.42 20.81 -2.35
C ASP A 35 -3.42 19.36 -2.89
N GLY A 36 -2.27 18.69 -2.83
CA GLY A 36 -2.11 17.31 -3.22
C GLY A 36 -2.17 17.07 -4.74
N PHE A 37 -2.02 18.10 -5.56
CA PHE A 37 -1.90 17.94 -7.01
C PHE A 37 -0.58 17.27 -7.39
N LEU A 38 0.52 17.60 -6.70
CA LEU A 38 1.79 16.92 -6.82
C LEU A 38 1.99 15.98 -5.62
N SER A 39 2.55 14.79 -5.91
CA SER A 39 2.88 13.77 -4.91
C SER A 39 4.39 13.58 -4.85
N LEU A 40 4.92 13.43 -3.64
CA LEU A 40 6.31 13.06 -3.45
C LEU A 40 6.54 11.59 -3.84
N PHE A 41 7.77 11.27 -4.18
CA PHE A 41 8.21 9.88 -4.29
C PHE A 41 8.27 9.23 -2.91
N PRO A 42 8.35 7.87 -2.83
CA PRO A 42 8.43 7.17 -1.55
C PRO A 42 9.61 7.59 -0.67
N ASP A 43 10.67 8.09 -1.28
CA ASP A 43 11.87 8.61 -0.62
C ASP A 43 11.74 10.08 -0.17
N GLY A 44 10.56 10.67 -0.28
CA GLY A 44 10.30 12.05 0.14
C GLY A 44 10.79 13.12 -0.84
N THR A 45 11.29 12.75 -2.01
CA THR A 45 11.74 13.69 -3.05
C THR A 45 10.61 14.07 -4.01
N LEU A 46 10.70 15.23 -4.65
CA LEU A 46 9.79 15.65 -5.72
C LEU A 46 10.34 15.33 -7.12
N ARG A 47 11.65 15.35 -7.29
CA ARG A 47 12.39 15.15 -8.54
C ARG A 47 11.96 16.12 -9.64
N PRO A 48 12.15 17.42 -9.45
CA PRO A 48 11.58 18.43 -10.34
C PRO A 48 12.14 18.40 -11.76
N ARG A 49 13.31 17.77 -11.95
CA ARG A 49 13.95 17.60 -13.27
C ARG A 49 13.58 16.29 -13.98
N LEU A 50 12.87 15.40 -13.29
CA LEU A 50 12.46 14.14 -13.88
C LEU A 50 11.33 14.37 -14.90
N SER A 51 11.46 13.76 -16.07
CA SER A 51 10.43 13.81 -17.11
C SER A 51 9.09 13.31 -16.57
N LEU A 52 8.02 14.04 -16.83
CA LEU A 52 6.69 13.72 -16.38
C LEU A 52 6.17 12.50 -17.16
N THR A 53 5.98 11.39 -16.48
CA THR A 53 5.40 10.19 -17.11
C THR A 53 3.92 10.38 -17.40
N ARG A 54 3.40 9.62 -18.40
CA ARG A 54 1.96 9.60 -18.73
C ARG A 54 1.09 9.36 -17.48
N ALA A 55 1.46 8.40 -16.63
CA ALA A 55 0.73 8.11 -15.40
C ALA A 55 0.70 9.31 -14.43
N ARG A 56 1.83 9.99 -14.23
CA ARG A 56 1.89 11.18 -13.35
C ARG A 56 1.06 12.33 -13.90
N MET A 57 1.10 12.56 -15.22
CA MET A 57 0.28 13.59 -15.88
C MET A 57 -1.21 13.29 -15.71
N ILE A 58 -1.65 12.06 -15.97
CA ILE A 58 -3.06 11.66 -15.82
C ILE A 58 -3.52 11.85 -14.38
N LYS A 59 -2.68 11.49 -13.40
CA LYS A 59 -3.03 11.71 -11.99
C LYS A 59 -3.16 13.19 -11.65
N LEU A 60 -2.25 14.03 -12.13
CA LEU A 60 -2.34 15.48 -11.95
C LEU A 60 -3.66 16.04 -12.52
N VAL A 61 -3.97 15.68 -13.77
CA VAL A 61 -5.21 16.11 -14.43
C VAL A 61 -6.45 15.60 -13.67
N ALA A 62 -6.48 14.32 -13.30
CA ALA A 62 -7.58 13.76 -12.52
C ALA A 62 -7.80 14.54 -11.20
N ARG A 63 -6.74 14.89 -10.48
CA ARG A 63 -6.83 15.69 -9.24
C ARG A 63 -7.39 17.08 -9.48
N VAL A 64 -6.95 17.75 -10.53
CA VAL A 64 -7.48 19.07 -10.89
C VAL A 64 -8.98 18.98 -11.25
N LEU A 65 -9.36 17.96 -12.01
CA LEU A 65 -10.77 17.75 -12.37
C LEU A 65 -11.63 17.37 -11.14
N GLU A 66 -11.12 16.52 -10.24
CA GLU A 66 -11.80 16.22 -8.96
C GLU A 66 -12.03 17.48 -8.13
N SER A 67 -11.01 18.35 -8.01
CA SER A 67 -11.12 19.58 -7.22
C SER A 67 -12.16 20.57 -7.77
N ARG A 68 -12.50 20.42 -9.04
CA ARG A 68 -13.51 21.22 -9.74
C ARG A 68 -14.85 20.51 -9.93
N ASN A 69 -15.01 19.31 -9.32
CA ASN A 69 -16.20 18.45 -9.48
C ASN A 69 -16.50 18.06 -10.94
N LEU A 70 -15.49 18.08 -11.81
CA LEU A 70 -15.59 17.65 -13.22
C LEU A 70 -15.26 16.17 -13.41
N PHE A 71 -14.72 15.51 -12.40
CA PHE A 71 -14.40 14.10 -12.37
C PHE A 71 -14.66 13.54 -10.97
N THR A 72 -15.41 12.45 -10.88
CA THR A 72 -15.74 11.81 -9.61
C THR A 72 -15.41 10.33 -9.65
N LEU A 73 -14.69 9.87 -8.64
CA LEU A 73 -14.41 8.45 -8.47
C LEU A 73 -15.52 7.78 -7.66
N THR A 74 -16.02 6.66 -8.16
CA THR A 74 -16.86 5.77 -7.37
C THR A 74 -16.01 5.10 -6.30
N ARG A 75 -16.48 5.12 -5.05
CA ARG A 75 -15.77 4.56 -3.89
C ARG A 75 -16.38 3.24 -3.45
N ALA A 76 -15.53 2.27 -3.20
CA ALA A 76 -15.95 0.93 -2.76
C ALA A 76 -14.86 0.26 -1.91
N THR A 77 -15.14 -0.93 -1.41
CA THR A 77 -14.15 -1.82 -0.77
C THR A 77 -13.82 -2.96 -1.72
N LEU A 78 -12.56 -3.21 -1.95
CA LEU A 78 -12.10 -4.32 -2.78
C LEU A 78 -12.17 -5.62 -1.98
N GLN A 79 -12.84 -6.62 -2.52
CA GLN A 79 -12.93 -7.96 -1.93
C GLN A 79 -11.82 -8.87 -2.44
N SER A 80 -11.67 -8.96 -3.74
CA SER A 80 -10.66 -9.78 -4.40
C SER A 80 -10.34 -9.26 -5.79
N TYR A 81 -9.20 -9.69 -6.29
CA TYR A 81 -8.79 -9.53 -7.69
C TYR A 81 -8.30 -10.89 -8.19
N SER A 82 -8.89 -11.39 -9.27
CA SER A 82 -8.49 -12.61 -9.97
C SER A 82 -8.94 -12.55 -11.42
N ASP A 83 -8.19 -13.22 -12.29
CA ASP A 83 -8.54 -13.42 -13.71
C ASP A 83 -8.93 -12.13 -14.46
N GLY A 84 -8.22 -11.03 -14.16
CA GLY A 84 -8.48 -9.73 -14.79
C GLY A 84 -9.76 -9.03 -14.31
N LYS A 85 -10.43 -9.58 -13.27
CA LYS A 85 -11.65 -9.00 -12.70
C LYS A 85 -11.46 -8.50 -11.28
N ILE A 86 -12.04 -7.35 -11.00
CA ILE A 86 -12.13 -6.80 -9.64
C ILE A 86 -13.51 -7.09 -9.07
N ASN A 87 -13.54 -7.75 -7.92
CA ASN A 87 -14.74 -7.93 -7.12
C ASN A 87 -14.76 -6.89 -6.01
N ILE A 88 -15.81 -6.08 -5.97
CA ILE A 88 -15.96 -4.97 -5.03
C ILE A 88 -17.24 -5.11 -4.21
N LYS A 89 -17.22 -4.53 -3.01
CA LYS A 89 -18.37 -4.38 -2.15
C LYS A 89 -18.64 -2.92 -1.88
N PHE A 90 -19.87 -2.49 -2.14
CA PHE A 90 -20.32 -1.14 -1.78
C PHE A 90 -20.62 -1.07 -0.28
N ASN A 91 -20.02 -0.09 0.39
CA ASN A 91 -20.11 0.05 1.85
C ASN A 91 -21.54 0.23 2.37
N ASP A 92 -22.41 0.88 1.57
CA ASP A 92 -23.71 1.33 2.04
C ASP A 92 -24.88 0.35 1.77
N ARG A 93 -24.68 -0.67 0.93
CA ARG A 93 -25.78 -1.53 0.49
C ARG A 93 -25.52 -3.03 0.53
N GLY A 94 -24.35 -3.46 0.97
CA GLY A 94 -23.97 -4.88 1.00
C GLY A 94 -23.92 -5.57 -0.36
N LYS A 95 -24.18 -4.85 -1.46
CA LYS A 95 -24.13 -5.39 -2.82
C LYS A 95 -22.69 -5.56 -3.25
N SER A 96 -22.41 -6.68 -3.90
CA SER A 96 -21.12 -6.95 -4.56
C SER A 96 -21.31 -6.81 -6.07
N SER A 97 -20.29 -6.32 -6.74
CA SER A 97 -20.24 -6.23 -8.21
C SER A 97 -18.87 -6.67 -8.67
N SER A 98 -18.80 -7.19 -9.90
CA SER A 98 -17.56 -7.57 -10.56
C SER A 98 -17.39 -6.72 -11.81
N TYR A 99 -16.17 -6.23 -12.04
CA TYR A 99 -15.83 -5.40 -13.18
C TYR A 99 -14.60 -5.92 -13.89
N ASP A 100 -14.63 -5.84 -15.22
CA ASP A 100 -13.47 -6.06 -16.05
C ASP A 100 -12.59 -4.81 -16.09
N LEU A 101 -11.31 -5.00 -16.34
CA LEU A 101 -10.32 -3.94 -16.47
C LEU A 101 -10.04 -3.65 -17.95
N THR A 102 -9.61 -2.43 -18.24
CA THR A 102 -9.05 -2.10 -19.56
C THR A 102 -7.58 -2.49 -19.63
N ASP A 103 -7.07 -2.69 -20.85
CA ASP A 103 -5.66 -3.04 -21.06
C ASP A 103 -4.72 -1.86 -20.77
N ASP A 104 -5.22 -0.65 -20.89
CA ASP A 104 -4.53 0.62 -20.61
C ASP A 104 -4.88 1.21 -19.23
N LEU A 105 -5.30 0.36 -18.28
CA LEU A 105 -5.68 0.74 -16.93
C LEU A 105 -4.57 1.55 -16.22
N PHE A 106 -4.96 2.67 -15.64
CA PHE A 106 -4.12 3.45 -14.72
C PHE A 106 -4.38 3.06 -13.27
N ILE A 107 -3.35 2.55 -12.60
CA ILE A 107 -3.43 2.08 -11.22
C ILE A 107 -2.52 2.89 -10.33
N TYR A 108 -3.03 3.30 -9.17
CA TYR A 108 -2.27 4.02 -8.16
C TYR A 108 -2.42 3.39 -6.78
N ARG A 109 -1.30 3.20 -6.08
CA ARG A 109 -1.31 3.00 -4.63
C ARG A 109 -1.36 4.37 -3.97
N VAL A 110 -2.33 4.59 -3.07
CA VAL A 110 -2.53 5.88 -2.41
C VAL A 110 -2.23 5.74 -0.93
N LEU A 111 -1.23 6.50 -0.44
CA LEU A 111 -0.80 6.54 0.96
C LEU A 111 -0.85 7.98 1.45
N GLY A 112 -1.86 8.31 2.25
CA GLY A 112 -2.13 9.70 2.60
C GLY A 112 -2.41 10.54 1.35
N ASN A 113 -1.62 11.58 1.13
CA ASN A 113 -1.71 12.45 -0.05
C ASN A 113 -0.80 11.99 -1.20
N ASN A 114 -0.02 10.95 -1.01
CA ASN A 114 0.92 10.47 -2.01
C ASN A 114 0.31 9.39 -2.92
N PHE A 115 0.64 9.46 -4.21
CA PHE A 115 0.14 8.58 -5.26
C PHE A 115 1.31 7.92 -5.98
N TYR A 116 1.37 6.60 -5.90
CA TYR A 116 2.42 5.80 -6.49
C TYR A 116 1.86 5.01 -7.66
N PRO A 117 2.24 5.34 -8.92
CA PRO A 117 1.86 4.52 -10.08
C PRO A 117 2.39 3.10 -9.91
N VAL A 118 1.53 2.12 -10.14
CA VAL A 118 1.89 0.69 -10.06
C VAL A 118 1.47 -0.02 -11.35
N LYS A 119 2.17 -1.10 -11.72
CA LYS A 119 1.90 -1.83 -12.96
C LYS A 119 0.97 -3.03 -12.75
N SER A 120 0.68 -3.38 -11.50
CA SER A 120 -0.16 -4.53 -11.19
C SER A 120 -1.01 -4.28 -9.95
N ILE A 121 -2.12 -4.99 -9.87
CA ILE A 121 -3.00 -4.95 -8.70
C ILE A 121 -2.50 -5.99 -7.71
N THR A 122 -1.99 -5.53 -6.57
CA THR A 122 -1.59 -6.37 -5.44
C THR A 122 -2.43 -5.98 -4.23
N VAL A 123 -3.14 -6.94 -3.67
CA VAL A 123 -4.09 -6.69 -2.57
C VAL A 123 -4.10 -7.83 -1.56
N ILE A 124 -4.43 -7.51 -0.32
CA ILE A 124 -4.66 -8.48 0.75
C ILE A 124 -6.15 -8.61 1.10
N GLY A 125 -6.99 -7.78 0.49
CA GLY A 125 -8.45 -7.74 0.65
C GLY A 125 -8.89 -6.73 1.71
N GLY A 126 -9.99 -6.05 1.42
CA GLY A 126 -10.55 -5.01 2.29
C GLY A 126 -9.94 -3.63 2.08
N GLU A 127 -9.13 -3.44 1.05
CA GLU A 127 -8.64 -2.13 0.64
C GLU A 127 -9.79 -1.24 0.17
N GLY A 128 -9.73 0.03 0.52
CA GLY A 128 -10.60 1.03 -0.07
C GLY A 128 -10.16 1.31 -1.52
N ILE A 129 -11.10 1.45 -2.43
CA ILE A 129 -10.80 1.85 -3.80
C ILE A 129 -11.59 3.07 -4.22
N GLY A 130 -10.98 3.86 -5.10
CA GLY A 130 -11.66 4.83 -5.94
C GLY A 130 -11.46 4.41 -7.40
N TYR A 131 -12.53 4.34 -8.19
CA TYR A 131 -12.42 3.88 -9.57
C TYR A 131 -13.31 4.69 -10.50
N HIS A 132 -12.93 4.72 -11.77
CA HIS A 132 -13.72 5.24 -12.87
C HIS A 132 -14.07 4.12 -13.84
N LEU A 133 -15.27 4.18 -14.40
CA LEU A 133 -15.74 3.30 -15.46
C LEU A 133 -15.75 4.06 -16.78
N ASN A 134 -15.18 3.48 -17.80
CA ASN A 134 -15.31 3.99 -19.17
C ASN A 134 -16.74 3.76 -19.73
N GLN A 135 -16.99 4.22 -20.95
CA GLN A 135 -18.29 4.09 -21.61
C GLN A 135 -18.75 2.63 -21.80
N ASN A 136 -17.82 1.66 -21.78
CA ASN A 136 -18.11 0.23 -21.90
C ASN A 136 -18.31 -0.45 -20.54
N GLY A 137 -18.34 0.30 -19.43
CA GLY A 137 -18.49 -0.23 -18.07
C GLY A 137 -17.27 -0.99 -17.54
N ARG A 138 -16.08 -0.80 -18.16
CA ARG A 138 -14.81 -1.36 -17.70
C ARG A 138 -14.05 -0.33 -16.88
N ILE A 139 -13.27 -0.78 -15.88
CA ILE A 139 -12.44 0.11 -15.08
C ILE A 139 -11.20 0.50 -15.89
N ASP A 140 -11.00 1.79 -16.10
CA ASP A 140 -9.85 2.40 -16.79
C ASP A 140 -8.96 3.23 -15.85
N TYR A 141 -9.43 3.52 -14.63
CA TYR A 141 -8.69 4.23 -13.60
C TYR A 141 -8.99 3.63 -12.22
N LEU A 142 -7.95 3.36 -11.42
CA LEU A 142 -8.08 2.71 -10.12
C LEU A 142 -7.11 3.30 -9.10
N GLU A 143 -7.63 3.75 -7.98
CA GLU A 143 -6.89 4.07 -6.77
C GLU A 143 -7.09 2.97 -5.74
N ILE A 144 -6.02 2.46 -5.16
CA ILE A 144 -6.05 1.45 -4.10
C ILE A 144 -5.50 2.09 -2.83
N LYS A 145 -6.36 2.20 -1.83
CA LYS A 145 -6.04 2.76 -0.51
C LYS A 145 -5.95 1.64 0.52
N PRO A 146 -5.00 1.69 1.46
CA PRO A 146 -4.99 0.72 2.54
C PRO A 146 -6.32 0.71 3.28
N SER A 147 -6.73 -0.47 3.74
CA SER A 147 -7.88 -0.53 4.64
C SER A 147 -7.50 0.11 5.97
N VAL A 148 -8.17 1.20 6.33
CA VAL A 148 -8.07 1.82 7.66
C VAL A 148 -8.93 1.12 8.70
N LYS A 149 -9.77 0.16 8.26
CA LYS A 149 -10.58 -0.65 9.16
C LYS A 149 -9.84 -1.96 9.40
N GLY A 150 -9.27 -2.13 10.59
CA GLY A 150 -8.88 -3.44 11.10
C GLY A 150 -10.09 -4.39 11.15
N ALA A 151 -9.89 -5.65 11.53
CA ALA A 151 -10.97 -6.50 11.95
C ALA A 151 -11.84 -5.75 13.00
N ALA A 152 -13.11 -6.10 13.11
CA ALA A 152 -14.06 -5.32 13.94
C ALA A 152 -13.54 -5.04 15.37
N ALA A 153 -12.74 -5.96 15.92
CA ALA A 153 -12.12 -5.85 17.24
C ALA A 153 -10.84 -4.98 17.26
N ASP A 154 -10.19 -4.73 16.11
CA ASP A 154 -8.90 -4.00 15.99
C ASP A 154 -9.06 -2.57 15.45
N ARG A 155 -10.29 -2.04 15.37
CA ARG A 155 -10.59 -0.75 14.73
C ARG A 155 -9.77 0.42 15.25
N ASN A 156 -9.40 0.38 16.52
CA ASN A 156 -8.69 1.45 17.21
C ASN A 156 -7.19 1.17 17.34
N SER A 157 -6.67 0.14 16.65
CA SER A 157 -5.25 -0.13 16.67
C SER A 157 -4.49 0.93 15.87
N PRO A 158 -3.46 1.59 16.44
CA PRO A 158 -2.59 2.49 15.70
C PRO A 158 -1.75 1.75 14.65
N TYR A 159 -1.76 0.43 14.68
CA TYR A 159 -1.04 -0.47 13.76
C TYR A 159 -1.96 -1.11 12.70
N SER A 160 -3.16 -0.56 12.50
CA SER A 160 -4.08 -1.05 11.49
C SER A 160 -3.52 -0.96 10.08
N PHE A 161 -2.53 -0.08 9.87
CA PHE A 161 -1.87 0.14 8.59
C PHE A 161 -0.42 0.59 8.81
N TRP A 162 0.48 0.16 7.92
CA TRP A 162 1.85 0.64 7.83
C TRP A 162 2.36 0.56 6.39
N SER A 163 3.35 1.38 6.08
CA SER A 163 4.13 1.30 4.84
C SER A 163 5.62 1.40 5.15
N GLN A 164 6.42 0.77 4.32
CA GLN A 164 7.88 0.82 4.38
C GLN A 164 8.43 0.82 2.96
N HIS A 165 9.29 1.77 2.69
CA HIS A 165 9.98 1.91 1.42
C HIS A 165 11.43 1.47 1.58
N LEU A 166 11.87 0.53 0.73
CA LEU A 166 13.24 0.03 0.72
C LEU A 166 13.77 0.07 -0.71
N SER A 167 15.00 0.57 -0.90
CA SER A 167 15.70 0.40 -2.17
C SER A 167 15.99 -1.08 -2.40
N ILE A 168 16.20 -1.48 -3.67
CA ILE A 168 16.55 -2.87 -3.99
C ILE A 168 17.85 -3.29 -3.30
N ASP A 169 18.80 -2.36 -3.14
CA ASP A 169 20.07 -2.62 -2.46
C ASP A 169 19.90 -2.79 -0.94
N GLN A 170 19.02 -2.00 -0.31
CA GLN A 170 18.66 -2.19 1.10
C GLN A 170 18.03 -3.57 1.33
N VAL A 171 17.11 -3.97 0.45
CA VAL A 171 16.49 -5.31 0.51
C VAL A 171 17.56 -6.39 0.35
N ALA A 172 18.47 -6.25 -0.61
CA ALA A 172 19.57 -7.20 -0.83
C ALA A 172 20.46 -7.32 0.41
N SER A 173 20.83 -6.20 1.04
CA SER A 173 21.67 -6.21 2.24
C SER A 173 20.97 -6.86 3.43
N HIS A 174 19.68 -6.65 3.60
CA HIS A 174 18.90 -7.25 4.68
C HIS A 174 18.71 -8.76 4.52
N LEU A 175 18.60 -9.25 3.29
CA LEU A 175 18.30 -10.65 3.02
C LEU A 175 19.55 -11.53 2.89
N GLY A 176 20.71 -10.96 2.56
CA GLY A 176 22.02 -11.63 2.66
C GLY A 176 22.27 -12.76 1.65
N HIS A 177 21.50 -12.89 0.57
CA HIS A 177 21.62 -13.97 -0.43
C HIS A 177 22.46 -13.62 -1.67
N SER A 178 23.24 -12.53 -1.62
CA SER A 178 24.00 -12.04 -2.79
C SER A 178 25.01 -13.06 -3.37
N GLY A 179 25.53 -13.96 -2.55
CA GLY A 179 26.44 -15.03 -3.01
C GLY A 179 25.75 -16.06 -3.90
N GLU A 180 24.50 -16.36 -3.65
CA GLU A 180 23.73 -17.40 -4.37
C GLU A 180 23.09 -16.85 -5.64
N ILE A 181 22.45 -15.69 -5.57
CA ILE A 181 21.62 -15.15 -6.65
C ILE A 181 22.28 -14.01 -7.44
N GLY A 182 23.48 -13.58 -7.02
CA GLY A 182 24.13 -12.40 -7.59
C GLY A 182 23.43 -11.10 -7.16
N ARG A 183 23.35 -10.11 -8.06
CA ARG A 183 22.65 -8.86 -7.77
C ARG A 183 21.14 -9.09 -7.76
N LEU A 184 20.46 -8.65 -6.70
CA LEU A 184 19.01 -8.71 -6.58
C LEU A 184 18.35 -7.82 -7.64
N LEU A 185 17.38 -8.35 -8.35
CA LEU A 185 16.62 -7.66 -9.40
C LEU A 185 15.17 -7.38 -8.96
N ASP A 186 14.55 -8.33 -8.23
CA ASP A 186 13.16 -8.23 -7.82
C ASP A 186 12.86 -9.13 -6.62
N VAL A 187 11.75 -8.87 -5.95
CA VAL A 187 11.21 -9.72 -4.87
C VAL A 187 9.71 -9.89 -5.08
N ARG A 188 9.23 -11.13 -4.93
CA ARG A 188 7.80 -11.41 -4.98
C ARG A 188 7.34 -12.33 -3.85
N VAL A 189 6.08 -12.21 -3.49
CA VAL A 189 5.44 -13.17 -2.59
C VAL A 189 5.10 -14.41 -3.39
N ALA A 190 5.85 -15.50 -3.18
CA ALA A 190 5.64 -16.77 -3.85
C ALA A 190 4.46 -17.56 -3.27
N ALA A 191 4.29 -17.49 -1.94
CA ALA A 191 3.15 -18.15 -1.29
C ALA A 191 2.60 -17.34 -0.10
N ARG A 192 1.30 -17.51 0.12
CA ARG A 192 0.58 -16.97 1.29
C ARG A 192 -0.11 -18.09 2.04
N GLY A 193 -0.12 -17.98 3.36
CA GLY A 193 -0.92 -18.86 4.23
C GLY A 193 -2.43 -18.55 4.18
N SER A 194 -3.23 -19.35 4.86
CA SER A 194 -4.69 -19.17 4.97
C SER A 194 -5.09 -17.79 5.51
N SER A 195 -4.25 -17.18 6.35
CA SER A 195 -4.41 -15.83 6.89
C SER A 195 -3.97 -14.73 5.91
N ARG A 196 -3.62 -15.07 4.66
CA ARG A 196 -3.06 -14.20 3.60
C ARG A 196 -1.68 -13.60 3.92
N ARG A 197 -1.05 -14.00 5.02
CA ARG A 197 0.33 -13.62 5.35
C ARG A 197 1.30 -14.24 4.36
N ALA A 198 2.32 -13.47 3.98
CA ALA A 198 3.42 -14.00 3.18
C ALA A 198 4.17 -15.06 3.99
N ILE A 199 4.26 -16.28 3.46
CA ILE A 199 4.99 -17.41 4.08
C ILE A 199 6.22 -17.80 3.28
N ASP A 200 6.30 -17.34 2.03
CA ASP A 200 7.41 -17.56 1.12
C ASP A 200 7.64 -16.30 0.28
N LEU A 201 8.85 -15.74 0.35
CA LEU A 201 9.34 -14.70 -0.55
C LEU A 201 10.37 -15.29 -1.49
N GLU A 202 10.18 -15.10 -2.78
CA GLU A 202 11.15 -15.41 -3.81
C GLU A 202 11.97 -14.16 -4.13
N LEU A 203 13.29 -14.33 -4.07
CA LEU A 203 14.30 -13.35 -4.43
C LEU A 203 14.79 -13.66 -5.83
N ILE A 204 14.68 -12.74 -6.75
CA ILE A 204 15.07 -12.90 -8.14
C ILE A 204 16.34 -12.11 -8.38
N GLY A 205 17.42 -12.80 -8.72
CA GLY A 205 18.72 -12.18 -8.96
C GLY A 205 19.26 -12.44 -10.35
N THR A 206 20.45 -11.91 -10.63
CA THR A 206 21.12 -12.05 -11.95
C THR A 206 21.65 -13.45 -12.25
N LYS A 207 21.80 -14.29 -11.20
CA LYS A 207 22.36 -15.65 -11.33
C LYS A 207 21.38 -16.75 -10.96
N GLY A 208 20.18 -16.41 -10.49
CA GLY A 208 19.17 -17.37 -10.06
C GLY A 208 18.19 -16.78 -9.07
N THR A 209 17.49 -17.66 -8.38
CA THR A 209 16.49 -17.33 -7.38
C THR A 209 16.81 -17.96 -6.02
N ALA A 210 16.37 -17.33 -4.95
CA ALA A 210 16.41 -17.87 -3.59
C ALA A 210 15.09 -17.60 -2.89
N HIS A 211 14.86 -18.27 -1.76
CA HIS A 211 13.63 -18.17 -1.00
C HIS A 211 13.89 -17.80 0.46
N VAL A 212 13.01 -16.98 1.03
CA VAL A 212 12.98 -16.65 2.46
C VAL A 212 11.63 -17.05 3.03
N TYR A 213 11.65 -17.88 4.06
CA TYR A 213 10.45 -18.52 4.60
C TYR A 213 10.04 -18.00 5.98
N GLY A 214 8.73 -18.00 6.23
CA GLY A 214 8.12 -17.84 7.53
C GLY A 214 8.50 -16.54 8.24
N GLY A 215 8.75 -16.60 9.55
CA GLY A 215 9.07 -15.44 10.37
C GLY A 215 10.33 -14.68 9.96
N ARG A 216 11.26 -15.31 9.25
CA ARG A 216 12.49 -14.68 8.74
C ARG A 216 12.18 -13.56 7.73
N ILE A 217 11.05 -13.65 6.99
CA ILE A 217 10.60 -12.59 6.08
C ILE A 217 10.47 -11.26 6.83
N ARG A 218 9.75 -11.31 7.96
CA ARG A 218 9.52 -10.12 8.78
C ARG A 218 10.80 -9.61 9.43
N SER A 219 11.56 -10.50 10.06
CA SER A 219 12.76 -10.11 10.83
C SER A 219 13.88 -9.60 9.93
N ALA A 220 14.15 -10.25 8.79
CA ALA A 220 15.19 -9.83 7.86
C ALA A 220 14.90 -8.47 7.23
N LEU A 221 13.67 -8.22 6.82
CA LEU A 221 13.27 -6.94 6.20
C LEU A 221 12.87 -5.87 7.23
N ALA A 222 12.97 -6.15 8.54
CA ALA A 222 12.52 -5.27 9.62
C ALA A 222 11.06 -4.80 9.47
N LEU A 223 10.19 -5.64 8.91
CA LEU A 223 8.78 -5.33 8.69
C LEU A 223 7.99 -5.48 9.98
N ARG A 224 6.87 -4.77 10.05
CA ARG A 224 6.00 -4.82 11.24
C ARG A 224 5.18 -6.10 11.34
N GLU A 225 4.81 -6.68 10.19
CA GLU A 225 3.95 -7.86 10.07
C GLU A 225 4.20 -8.53 8.70
N GLN A 226 3.74 -9.77 8.51
CA GLN A 226 3.83 -10.49 7.24
C GLN A 226 2.58 -10.34 6.35
N LEU A 227 1.55 -9.64 6.82
CA LEU A 227 0.35 -9.33 6.05
C LEU A 227 0.58 -8.03 5.27
N PHE A 228 1.23 -8.15 4.11
CA PHE A 228 1.59 -7.02 3.26
C PHE A 228 1.48 -7.36 1.78
N VAL A 229 1.53 -6.32 0.96
CA VAL A 229 1.75 -6.37 -0.49
C VAL A 229 3.04 -5.62 -0.84
N ILE A 230 3.58 -5.90 -2.02
CA ILE A 230 4.79 -5.27 -2.55
C ILE A 230 4.43 -4.57 -3.85
N ASP A 231 4.60 -3.26 -3.89
CA ASP A 231 4.51 -2.46 -5.11
C ASP A 231 5.91 -2.06 -5.57
N ARG A 232 6.20 -2.22 -6.85
CA ARG A 232 7.50 -1.94 -7.45
C ARG A 232 7.56 -0.51 -7.96
N GLN A 233 8.66 0.16 -7.68
CA GLN A 233 9.00 1.44 -8.27
C GLN A 233 10.15 1.24 -9.24
N TYR A 234 9.97 1.67 -10.47
CA TYR A 234 10.93 1.45 -11.56
C TYR A 234 11.74 2.71 -11.82
N ASP A 235 12.99 2.52 -12.26
CA ASP A 235 13.82 3.59 -12.83
C ASP A 235 13.48 3.83 -14.32
N GLU A 236 14.23 4.74 -14.95
CA GLU A 236 14.04 5.08 -16.36
C GLU A 236 14.36 3.92 -17.32
N SER A 237 15.21 2.99 -16.89
CA SER A 237 15.57 1.78 -17.66
C SER A 237 14.47 0.69 -17.56
N GLY A 238 13.47 0.89 -16.69
CA GLY A 238 12.45 -0.12 -16.41
C GLY A 238 12.87 -1.18 -15.39
N SER A 239 14.05 -1.01 -14.76
CA SER A 239 14.52 -1.88 -13.68
C SER A 239 13.87 -1.52 -12.35
N VAL A 240 13.69 -2.49 -11.46
CA VAL A 240 13.16 -2.23 -10.12
C VAL A 240 14.21 -1.47 -9.31
N ARG A 241 13.89 -0.23 -8.96
CA ARG A 241 14.74 0.63 -8.13
C ARG A 241 14.48 0.43 -6.65
N SER A 242 13.20 0.28 -6.30
CA SER A 242 12.79 0.16 -4.90
C SER A 242 11.44 -0.57 -4.79
N LEU A 243 11.17 -1.05 -3.59
CA LEU A 243 9.97 -1.77 -3.23
C LEU A 243 9.22 -1.00 -2.15
N LEU A 244 7.93 -0.78 -2.36
CA LEU A 244 7.02 -0.21 -1.40
C LEU A 244 6.21 -1.35 -0.76
N PHE A 245 6.52 -1.66 0.48
CA PHE A 245 5.76 -2.61 1.29
C PHE A 245 4.60 -1.87 1.94
N THR A 246 3.40 -2.38 1.75
CA THR A 246 2.18 -1.84 2.37
C THR A 246 1.48 -2.95 3.11
N GLY A 247 1.31 -2.82 4.41
CA GLY A 247 0.81 -3.89 5.24
C GLY A 247 -0.12 -3.45 6.36
N ARG A 248 -0.63 -4.44 7.09
CA ARG A 248 -1.52 -4.27 8.24
C ARG A 248 -1.06 -5.11 9.42
N GLY A 249 -1.33 -4.62 10.64
CA GLY A 249 -1.01 -5.31 11.87
C GLY A 249 0.41 -5.07 12.36
N TRP A 250 0.69 -5.61 13.52
CA TRP A 250 2.00 -5.60 14.17
C TRP A 250 2.22 -6.93 14.89
N GLY A 251 3.36 -7.55 14.65
CA GLY A 251 3.75 -8.78 15.33
C GLY A 251 3.97 -9.96 14.40
N HIS A 252 3.97 -11.16 14.97
CA HIS A 252 4.25 -12.41 14.24
C HIS A 252 3.01 -13.06 13.61
N GLY A 253 1.80 -12.58 13.97
CA GLY A 253 0.54 -13.12 13.44
C GLY A 253 0.18 -14.54 13.91
N VAL A 254 0.83 -15.03 14.95
CA VAL A 254 0.57 -16.34 15.57
C VAL A 254 0.10 -16.13 17.01
N GLY A 255 -1.04 -16.70 17.36
CA GLY A 255 -1.64 -16.58 18.68
C GLY A 255 -2.56 -15.36 18.84
N MET A 256 -2.85 -15.00 20.08
CA MET A 256 -3.85 -14.00 20.44
C MET A 256 -3.35 -12.57 20.17
N CYS A 257 -4.13 -11.79 19.46
CA CYS A 257 -3.90 -10.36 19.28
C CYS A 257 -4.38 -9.59 20.52
N GLN A 258 -3.48 -8.86 21.20
CA GLN A 258 -3.84 -8.09 22.42
C GLN A 258 -4.90 -7.03 22.14
N MET A 259 -4.77 -6.27 21.03
CA MET A 259 -5.74 -5.24 20.67
C MET A 259 -7.10 -5.84 20.30
N GLY A 260 -7.09 -6.98 19.58
CA GLY A 260 -8.28 -7.72 19.24
C GLY A 260 -8.98 -8.30 20.46
N ALA A 261 -8.23 -8.91 21.38
CA ALA A 261 -8.76 -9.42 22.65
C ALA A 261 -9.38 -8.30 23.49
N SER A 262 -8.70 -7.16 23.60
CA SER A 262 -9.21 -5.96 24.29
C SER A 262 -10.51 -5.44 23.63
N GLY A 263 -10.56 -5.42 22.29
CA GLY A 263 -11.77 -5.01 21.55
C GLY A 263 -12.95 -5.97 21.76
N MET A 264 -12.69 -7.28 21.77
CA MET A 264 -13.71 -8.31 22.06
C MET A 264 -14.21 -8.19 23.52
N SER A 265 -13.31 -7.97 24.48
CA SER A 265 -13.68 -7.74 25.88
C SER A 265 -14.57 -6.50 26.04
N ARG A 266 -14.23 -5.39 25.39
CA ARG A 266 -15.08 -4.18 25.37
C ARG A 266 -16.45 -4.40 24.72
N ALA A 267 -16.54 -5.37 23.81
CA ALA A 267 -17.81 -5.78 23.21
C ALA A 267 -18.59 -6.77 24.07
N GLY A 268 -18.13 -7.06 25.31
CA GLY A 268 -18.80 -7.92 26.26
C GLY A 268 -18.48 -9.41 26.14
N MET A 269 -17.50 -9.79 25.31
CA MET A 269 -17.08 -11.21 25.23
C MET A 269 -16.30 -11.63 26.47
N ARG A 270 -16.60 -12.82 26.97
CA ARG A 270 -15.89 -13.43 28.11
C ARG A 270 -14.54 -13.98 27.67
N TYR A 271 -13.63 -14.15 28.62
CA TYR A 271 -12.25 -14.64 28.35
C TYR A 271 -12.23 -16.00 27.62
N ASP A 272 -13.15 -16.91 27.98
CA ASP A 272 -13.25 -18.24 27.36
C ASP A 272 -13.71 -18.15 25.88
N GLN A 273 -14.59 -17.22 25.55
CA GLN A 273 -15.01 -16.95 24.19
C GLN A 273 -13.86 -16.29 23.38
N ILE A 274 -13.13 -15.37 24.00
CA ILE A 274 -11.99 -14.71 23.37
C ILE A 274 -10.89 -15.75 23.06
N LEU A 275 -10.53 -16.60 24.00
CA LEU A 275 -9.52 -17.64 23.80
C LEU A 275 -9.93 -18.61 22.68
N LYS A 276 -11.17 -19.08 22.67
CA LYS A 276 -11.68 -19.96 21.61
C LYS A 276 -11.76 -19.29 20.22
N ALA A 277 -11.88 -17.96 20.16
CA ALA A 277 -11.85 -17.22 18.91
C ALA A 277 -10.44 -17.20 18.27
N TYR A 278 -9.36 -17.21 19.08
CA TYR A 278 -7.98 -17.23 18.61
C TYR A 278 -7.39 -18.63 18.48
N TYR A 279 -7.84 -19.57 19.30
CA TYR A 279 -7.31 -20.93 19.35
C TYR A 279 -8.44 -21.91 19.08
N THR A 280 -8.45 -22.52 17.90
CA THR A 280 -9.44 -23.52 17.53
C THR A 280 -9.15 -24.87 18.16
N GLY A 281 -10.20 -25.58 18.57
CA GLY A 281 -10.08 -26.95 19.11
C GLY A 281 -9.50 -27.04 20.53
N ILE A 282 -9.39 -25.91 21.26
CA ILE A 282 -8.95 -25.94 22.66
C ILE A 282 -10.09 -26.22 23.62
N GLU A 283 -9.79 -26.96 24.69
CA GLU A 283 -10.61 -27.06 25.88
C GLU A 283 -9.96 -26.26 27.03
N LEU A 284 -10.78 -25.52 27.75
CA LEU A 284 -10.32 -24.73 28.89
C LEU A 284 -10.60 -25.52 30.18
N THR A 285 -9.56 -25.92 30.88
CA THR A 285 -9.67 -26.62 32.17
C THR A 285 -9.24 -25.70 33.30
N LYS A 286 -9.92 -25.82 34.44
CA LYS A 286 -9.56 -25.12 35.66
C LYS A 286 -8.46 -25.90 36.35
N PHE A 287 -7.34 -25.26 36.67
CA PHE A 287 -6.16 -25.92 37.23
C PHE A 287 -6.21 -26.01 38.78
N TYR A 288 -7.17 -25.35 39.43
CA TYR A 288 -7.34 -25.26 40.89
C TYR A 288 -8.81 -25.17 41.25
#